data_001470f5b782343b96fc209188a10ede
#
_entry.id   001470f5b782343b96fc209188a10ede
#
_cell.length_a   1.000
_cell.length_b   1.000
_cell.length_c   1.000
_cell.angle_alpha   90.00
_cell.angle_beta   90.00
_cell.angle_gamma   90.00
#
_symmetry.space_group_name_H-M   'P 1'
#
loop_
_entity.id
_entity.type
_entity.pdbx_description
1 polymer ?
#
loop_
_entity_poly.entity_id
_entity_poly.type
_entity_poly.pdbx_seq_one_letter_code
_entity_poly.pdbx_strand_id
1 'polypeptide(L)'
;MVSISNQLKEKLISIRRHLHEYPELSYEEFETTKAIKNWLEEKNITIIDSNLETGIIAEVSGNKNGPIVAVRADIDALPIQEETHLSYASKVRGKMHACGHDFHTAAILGTAFLLKERESSLNGTVRFIFQPAEESSNGACKVIDAGHLRNVQAIFGMHNKPDLPVGTIGIKDGPLMAGVDRFEIEIHGVGTHAAVPDAGVDPIVASSQIVMALQTIVSRNISSSQNAVVSVTNIHAGNTWNVIPEKATLEGTIRTFQAETREKIPALMERIIKGVSDALGVKTKFRFYSGPPAVHNDKALTDLSTQVATKMNLNIISPSPSMAGEDFSFYQQEIPGSFVFMGTSGTHEWHHPAFTINEEALPISAEYFALLAERALKQFSXKKPVQSASQHPERLFLLS
;
A
#
# COMPACT_ATOMS: atom_id res chain seq x y z
N MET A 1 20.81 -16.02 15.54
CA MET A 1 20.14 -15.22 16.59
C MET A 1 20.32 -13.74 16.28
N VAL A 2 19.22 -12.96 16.32
CA VAL A 2 19.28 -11.52 16.13
C VAL A 2 20.00 -10.90 17.33
N SER A 3 21.05 -10.16 17.07
CA SER A 3 21.95 -9.63 18.11
C SER A 3 21.72 -8.14 18.37
N ILE A 4 20.46 -7.76 18.58
CA ILE A 4 20.12 -6.38 18.96
C ILE A 4 20.22 -6.25 20.48
N SER A 5 20.82 -5.14 20.94
CA SER A 5 20.91 -4.85 22.37
C SER A 5 19.52 -4.68 23.01
N ASN A 6 19.40 -5.04 24.26
CA ASN A 6 18.17 -4.80 25.03
C ASN A 6 17.83 -3.30 25.07
N GLN A 7 18.83 -2.44 25.13
CA GLN A 7 18.65 -0.98 25.12
C GLN A 7 17.95 -0.52 23.85
N LEU A 8 18.38 -1.02 22.68
CA LEU A 8 17.75 -0.67 21.41
C LEU A 8 16.33 -1.23 21.35
N LYS A 9 16.12 -2.48 21.75
CA LYS A 9 14.78 -3.10 21.78
C LYS A 9 13.82 -2.24 22.61
N GLU A 10 14.22 -1.82 23.80
CA GLU A 10 13.38 -0.98 24.67
C GLU A 10 13.10 0.39 24.06
N LYS A 11 14.10 0.97 23.37
CA LYS A 11 13.91 2.24 22.63
C LYS A 11 12.86 2.07 21.53
N LEU A 12 12.93 0.98 20.75
CA LEU A 12 11.97 0.73 19.66
C LEU A 12 10.54 0.52 20.21
N ILE A 13 10.41 -0.19 21.32
CA ILE A 13 9.12 -0.38 21.99
C ILE A 13 8.56 0.99 22.45
N SER A 14 9.41 1.82 23.04
CA SER A 14 9.03 3.17 23.47
C SER A 14 8.55 4.02 22.29
N ILE A 15 9.29 3.99 21.17
CA ILE A 15 8.94 4.71 19.95
C ILE A 15 7.58 4.23 19.43
N ARG A 16 7.41 2.91 19.28
CA ARG A 16 6.17 2.32 18.76
C ARG A 16 4.98 2.72 19.64
N ARG A 17 5.12 2.63 20.97
CA ARG A 17 4.06 2.97 21.90
C ARG A 17 3.71 4.45 21.86
N HIS A 18 4.71 5.33 21.73
CA HIS A 18 4.44 6.78 21.57
C HIS A 18 3.60 7.04 20.31
N LEU A 19 3.97 6.43 19.20
CA LEU A 19 3.21 6.57 17.94
C LEU A 19 1.79 6.00 18.10
N HIS A 20 1.66 4.87 18.78
CA HIS A 20 0.36 4.22 19.02
C HIS A 20 -0.57 5.10 19.87
N GLU A 21 -0.02 5.77 20.88
CA GLU A 21 -0.78 6.66 21.76
C GLU A 21 -1.26 7.94 21.06
N TYR A 22 -0.52 8.41 20.06
CA TYR A 22 -0.78 9.69 19.39
C TYR A 22 -0.91 9.52 17.86
N PRO A 23 -1.90 8.72 17.40
CA PRO A 23 -2.07 8.46 15.97
C PRO A 23 -2.60 9.66 15.22
N GLU A 24 -2.10 9.86 14.00
CA GLU A 24 -2.55 10.93 13.10
C GLU A 24 -2.98 10.33 11.76
N LEU A 25 -4.03 10.87 11.16
CA LEU A 25 -4.60 10.37 9.90
C LEU A 25 -3.74 10.81 8.70
N SER A 26 -4.05 10.21 7.54
CA SER A 26 -3.40 10.53 6.25
C SER A 26 -3.36 12.05 6.02
N TYR A 27 -2.19 12.58 5.74
CA TYR A 27 -1.91 14.02 5.51
C TYR A 27 -2.05 14.90 6.75
N GLU A 28 -2.30 14.31 7.92
CA GLU A 28 -2.34 15.04 9.20
C GLU A 28 -1.17 14.65 10.12
N GLU A 29 -0.18 13.92 9.62
CA GLU A 29 0.91 13.30 10.39
C GLU A 29 1.99 14.32 10.79
N PHE A 30 1.60 15.50 11.32
CA PHE A 30 2.53 16.58 11.66
C PHE A 30 3.36 16.28 12.89
N GLU A 31 2.74 15.87 13.99
CA GLU A 31 3.47 15.55 15.23
C GLU A 31 4.23 14.22 15.07
N THR A 32 3.69 13.27 14.30
CA THR A 32 4.39 12.03 13.92
C THR A 32 5.68 12.35 13.17
N THR A 33 5.60 13.22 12.15
CA THR A 33 6.75 13.69 11.37
C THR A 33 7.81 14.32 12.27
N LYS A 34 7.38 15.20 13.17
CA LYS A 34 8.25 15.89 14.12
C LYS A 34 8.94 14.90 15.07
N ALA A 35 8.20 13.92 15.59
CA ALA A 35 8.74 12.89 16.48
C ALA A 35 9.81 12.06 15.75
N ILE A 36 9.52 11.61 14.52
CA ILE A 36 10.48 10.84 13.71
C ILE A 36 11.75 11.68 13.49
N LYS A 37 11.58 12.96 13.12
CA LYS A 37 12.70 13.87 12.93
C LYS A 37 13.58 13.94 14.18
N ASN A 38 12.98 14.12 15.35
CA ASN A 38 13.70 14.22 16.62
C ASN A 38 14.52 12.95 16.90
N TRP A 39 13.90 11.77 16.70
CA TRP A 39 14.60 10.49 16.94
C TRP A 39 15.77 10.28 15.97
N LEU A 40 15.64 10.72 14.72
CA LEU A 40 16.72 10.64 13.75
C LEU A 40 17.86 11.61 14.12
N GLU A 41 17.51 12.83 14.52
CA GLU A 41 18.49 13.84 14.95
C GLU A 41 19.27 13.43 16.20
N GLU A 42 18.58 12.78 17.17
CA GLU A 42 19.25 12.23 18.36
C GLU A 42 20.39 11.26 18.01
N LYS A 43 20.29 10.61 16.84
CA LYS A 43 21.30 9.65 16.36
C LYS A 43 22.22 10.25 15.30
N ASN A 44 22.17 11.54 15.08
CA ASN A 44 22.97 12.24 14.05
C ASN A 44 22.76 11.65 12.64
N ILE A 45 21.54 11.23 12.33
CA ILE A 45 21.18 10.74 11.00
C ILE A 45 20.79 11.93 10.13
N THR A 46 21.33 11.98 8.92
CA THR A 46 21.12 13.10 7.99
C THR A 46 19.66 13.09 7.49
N ILE A 47 18.98 14.21 7.65
CA ILE A 47 17.62 14.42 7.14
C ILE A 47 17.71 15.21 5.84
N ILE A 48 17.04 14.74 4.81
CA ILE A 48 16.96 15.37 3.50
C ILE A 48 15.69 16.22 3.45
N ASP A 49 15.78 17.41 2.88
CA ASP A 49 14.58 18.24 2.65
C ASP A 49 13.60 17.45 1.75
N SER A 50 12.47 17.08 2.31
CA SER A 50 11.54 16.22 1.61
C SER A 50 10.63 16.93 0.62
N ASN A 51 10.41 18.25 0.77
CA ASN A 51 9.38 18.98 0.03
C ASN A 51 7.99 18.36 0.20
N LEU A 52 7.76 17.70 1.35
CA LEU A 52 6.46 17.11 1.71
C LEU A 52 5.89 17.88 2.91
N GLU A 53 4.58 17.96 2.98
CA GLU A 53 3.93 18.58 4.15
C GLU A 53 4.11 17.72 5.40
N THR A 54 4.00 16.38 5.23
CA THR A 54 4.24 15.39 6.27
C THR A 54 5.10 14.28 5.71
N GLY A 55 5.78 13.54 6.59
CA GLY A 55 6.73 12.51 6.19
C GLY A 55 8.16 13.01 6.27
N ILE A 56 9.11 12.08 6.24
CA ILE A 56 10.55 12.37 6.43
C ILE A 56 11.36 11.53 5.44
N ILE A 57 12.39 12.13 4.88
CA ILE A 57 13.42 11.44 4.11
C ILE A 57 14.74 11.60 4.84
N ALA A 58 15.44 10.49 5.07
CA ALA A 58 16.72 10.50 5.79
C ALA A 58 17.72 9.59 5.09
N GLU A 59 18.99 9.77 5.36
CA GLU A 59 20.05 8.94 4.77
C GLU A 59 21.13 8.57 5.77
N VAL A 60 21.62 7.36 5.61
CA VAL A 60 22.87 6.89 6.26
C VAL A 60 23.81 6.47 5.13
N SER A 61 25.02 7.06 5.10
CA SER A 61 25.94 6.88 3.99
C SER A 61 27.36 6.58 4.45
N GLY A 62 27.90 5.45 4.03
CA GLY A 62 29.33 5.14 4.21
C GLY A 62 30.14 5.58 3.01
N ASN A 63 29.66 5.30 1.81
CA ASN A 63 30.30 5.70 0.55
C ASN A 63 29.31 6.51 -0.28
N LYS A 64 29.47 7.83 -0.27
CA LYS A 64 28.56 8.75 -0.97
C LYS A 64 28.58 8.59 -2.50
N ASN A 65 29.62 7.97 -3.04
CA ASN A 65 29.73 7.71 -4.48
C ASN A 65 29.23 6.30 -4.85
N GLY A 66 28.78 5.53 -3.87
CA GLY A 66 28.24 4.18 -4.08
C GLY A 66 26.77 4.19 -4.46
N PRO A 67 26.19 3.00 -4.62
CA PRO A 67 24.77 2.88 -4.93
C PRO A 67 23.87 3.40 -3.81
N ILE A 68 22.63 3.71 -4.15
CA ILE A 68 21.59 4.11 -3.18
C ILE A 68 20.50 3.06 -3.21
N VAL A 69 20.11 2.54 -2.04
CA VAL A 69 18.92 1.72 -1.88
C VAL A 69 18.00 2.40 -0.87
N ALA A 70 16.70 2.17 -1.00
CA ALA A 70 15.71 2.76 -0.10
C ALA A 70 15.03 1.71 0.76
N VAL A 71 14.65 2.10 1.97
CA VAL A 71 13.80 1.32 2.87
C VAL A 71 12.64 2.23 3.28
N ARG A 72 11.42 1.73 3.17
CA ARG A 72 10.20 2.52 3.37
C ARG A 72 9.38 2.00 4.54
N ALA A 73 8.87 2.93 5.33
CA ALA A 73 7.80 2.68 6.30
C ALA A 73 6.71 3.73 6.08
N ASP A 74 5.46 3.30 6.13
CA ASP A 74 4.31 4.21 6.18
C ASP A 74 4.09 4.70 7.62
N ILE A 75 3.42 5.86 7.79
CA ILE A 75 3.36 6.50 9.11
C ILE A 75 1.94 6.90 9.56
N ASP A 76 0.93 6.77 8.69
CA ASP A 76 -0.42 7.25 8.99
C ASP A 76 -1.28 6.22 9.74
N ALA A 77 -2.32 6.72 10.40
CA ALA A 77 -3.28 5.94 11.17
C ALA A 77 -4.68 6.02 10.55
N LEU A 78 -5.65 5.39 11.21
CA LEU A 78 -7.01 5.22 10.70
C LEU A 78 -8.06 5.88 11.62
N PRO A 79 -9.21 6.31 11.04
CA PRO A 79 -10.30 6.88 11.84
C PRO A 79 -11.14 5.76 12.49
N ILE A 80 -10.53 5.05 13.44
CA ILE A 80 -11.13 3.90 14.14
C ILE A 80 -11.00 4.16 15.64
N GLN A 81 -12.08 3.95 16.39
CA GLN A 81 -12.03 4.02 17.84
C GLN A 81 -11.42 2.74 18.40
N GLU A 82 -10.29 2.86 19.07
CA GLU A 82 -9.56 1.71 19.61
C GLU A 82 -10.33 1.04 20.76
N GLU A 83 -10.32 -0.30 20.76
CA GLU A 83 -10.97 -1.13 21.77
C GLU A 83 -10.02 -2.20 22.34
N THR A 84 -8.71 -1.98 22.29
CA THR A 84 -7.71 -2.96 22.78
C THR A 84 -7.58 -2.99 24.28
N HIS A 85 -7.86 -1.89 24.96
CA HIS A 85 -7.66 -1.70 26.42
C HIS A 85 -6.20 -1.85 26.86
N LEU A 86 -5.24 -1.65 25.93
CA LEU A 86 -3.81 -1.67 26.24
C LEU A 86 -3.44 -0.45 27.10
N SER A 87 -2.40 -0.59 27.94
CA SER A 87 -1.91 0.53 28.76
C SER A 87 -1.41 1.71 27.90
N TYR A 88 -1.05 1.45 26.65
CA TYR A 88 -0.61 2.47 25.68
C TYR A 88 -1.61 2.62 24.53
N ALA A 89 -2.88 2.36 24.78
CA ALA A 89 -3.93 2.57 23.78
C ALA A 89 -3.98 4.03 23.34
N SER A 90 -4.55 4.27 22.15
CA SER A 90 -4.67 5.63 21.59
C SER A 90 -5.30 6.60 22.60
N LYS A 91 -4.68 7.75 22.75
CA LYS A 91 -5.17 8.88 23.55
C LYS A 91 -5.97 9.86 22.69
N VAL A 92 -6.12 9.58 21.40
CA VAL A 92 -6.84 10.44 20.45
C VAL A 92 -8.14 9.74 20.07
N ARG A 93 -9.24 10.28 20.56
CA ARG A 93 -10.57 9.70 20.34
C ARG A 93 -10.84 9.55 18.84
N GLY A 94 -11.29 8.34 18.45
CA GLY A 94 -11.66 8.05 17.07
C GLY A 94 -10.51 7.83 16.12
N LYS A 95 -9.26 7.75 16.62
CA LYS A 95 -8.09 7.48 15.76
C LYS A 95 -7.26 6.34 16.38
N MET A 96 -6.70 5.47 15.53
CA MET A 96 -5.95 4.30 15.99
C MET A 96 -4.97 3.85 14.91
N HIS A 97 -3.79 3.39 15.31
CA HIS A 97 -2.91 2.63 14.41
C HIS A 97 -3.43 1.18 14.29
N ALA A 98 -4.52 1.01 13.53
CA ALA A 98 -5.18 -0.29 13.35
C ALA A 98 -4.62 -1.08 12.16
N CYS A 99 -3.62 -0.53 11.47
CA CYS A 99 -2.91 -1.24 10.40
C CYS A 99 -1.44 -1.50 10.76
N GLY A 100 -0.98 -1.01 11.90
CA GLY A 100 0.36 -1.29 12.41
C GLY A 100 1.47 -0.43 11.81
N HIS A 101 1.14 0.74 11.26
CA HIS A 101 2.16 1.63 10.70
C HIS A 101 3.09 2.19 11.79
N ASP A 102 2.63 2.26 13.04
CA ASP A 102 3.47 2.55 14.22
C ASP A 102 4.58 1.52 14.38
N PHE A 103 4.26 0.24 14.16
CA PHE A 103 5.25 -0.86 14.17
C PHE A 103 6.22 -0.71 12.99
N HIS A 104 5.72 -0.45 11.78
CA HIS A 104 6.57 -0.27 10.60
C HIS A 104 7.56 0.87 10.84
N THR A 105 7.06 2.02 11.31
CA THR A 105 7.88 3.21 11.59
C THR A 105 8.97 2.90 12.63
N ALA A 106 8.59 2.29 13.75
CA ALA A 106 9.55 1.97 14.83
C ALA A 106 10.62 0.98 14.35
N ALA A 107 10.20 -0.06 13.60
CA ALA A 107 11.15 -1.05 13.08
C ALA A 107 12.17 -0.42 12.13
N ILE A 108 11.71 0.44 11.20
CA ILE A 108 12.58 1.06 10.21
C ILE A 108 13.47 2.16 10.85
N LEU A 109 12.99 2.85 11.88
CA LEU A 109 13.88 3.69 12.70
C LEU A 109 14.98 2.84 13.33
N GLY A 110 14.63 1.64 13.83
CA GLY A 110 15.64 0.70 14.34
C GLY A 110 16.67 0.32 13.28
N THR A 111 16.23 0.09 12.05
CA THR A 111 17.12 -0.16 10.91
C THR A 111 18.08 1.02 10.72
N ALA A 112 17.54 2.25 10.76
CA ALA A 112 18.35 3.46 10.58
C ALA A 112 19.39 3.60 11.70
N PHE A 113 19.00 3.32 12.95
CA PHE A 113 19.92 3.38 14.10
C PHE A 113 21.04 2.35 13.96
N LEU A 114 20.72 1.10 13.60
CA LEU A 114 21.71 0.05 13.39
C LEU A 114 22.68 0.39 12.27
N LEU A 115 22.16 0.90 11.15
CA LEU A 115 23.01 1.26 10.01
C LEU A 115 23.87 2.49 10.33
N LYS A 116 23.39 3.41 11.14
CA LYS A 116 24.20 4.55 11.59
C LYS A 116 25.42 4.08 12.39
N GLU A 117 25.24 3.10 13.27
CA GLU A 117 26.36 2.51 14.02
C GLU A 117 27.37 1.81 13.08
N ARG A 118 26.91 1.33 11.92
CA ARG A 118 27.71 0.59 10.95
C ARG A 118 28.08 1.43 9.72
N GLU A 119 27.82 2.75 9.73
CA GLU A 119 27.87 3.56 8.51
C GLU A 119 29.22 3.52 7.80
N SER A 120 30.33 3.46 8.54
CA SER A 120 31.69 3.42 7.94
C SER A 120 31.91 2.18 7.07
N SER A 121 31.15 1.12 7.26
CA SER A 121 31.27 -0.13 6.49
C SER A 121 30.29 -0.21 5.32
N LEU A 122 29.40 0.76 5.16
CA LEU A 122 28.39 0.72 4.08
C LEU A 122 29.03 1.04 2.72
N ASN A 123 28.73 0.23 1.73
CA ASN A 123 29.23 0.39 0.35
C ASN A 123 28.39 1.37 -0.48
N GLY A 124 27.64 2.25 0.18
CA GLY A 124 26.76 3.22 -0.50
C GLY A 124 25.92 3.95 0.51
N THR A 125 24.72 4.32 0.09
CA THR A 125 23.77 5.09 0.89
C THR A 125 22.45 4.31 1.05
N VAL A 126 21.92 4.30 2.27
CA VAL A 126 20.57 3.81 2.53
C VAL A 126 19.66 5.03 2.76
N ARG A 127 18.65 5.18 1.91
CA ARG A 127 17.65 6.23 2.02
C ARG A 127 16.42 5.67 2.74
N PHE A 128 16.02 6.34 3.81
CA PHE A 128 14.85 5.98 4.61
C PHE A 128 13.69 6.87 4.18
N ILE A 129 12.58 6.28 3.81
CA ILE A 129 11.37 6.98 3.39
C ILE A 129 10.31 6.69 4.46
N PHE A 130 10.02 7.68 5.30
CA PHE A 130 8.91 7.64 6.24
C PHE A 130 7.74 8.32 5.55
N GLN A 131 6.90 7.51 4.94
CA GLN A 131 5.91 7.91 3.94
C GLN A 131 4.57 8.23 4.57
N PRO A 132 3.99 9.42 4.30
CA PRO A 132 2.65 9.73 4.77
C PRO A 132 1.58 9.04 3.93
N ALA A 133 0.35 9.00 4.46
CA ALA A 133 -0.89 8.83 3.70
C ALA A 133 -0.97 7.56 2.85
N GLU A 134 -0.51 6.42 3.38
CA GLU A 134 -0.68 5.13 2.70
C GLU A 134 -2.16 4.78 2.58
N GLU A 135 -2.93 5.01 3.66
CA GLU A 135 -4.35 4.64 3.74
C GLU A 135 -5.24 5.46 2.79
N SER A 136 -4.73 6.58 2.26
CA SER A 136 -5.40 7.34 1.20
C SER A 136 -4.97 6.91 -0.20
N SER A 137 -4.08 5.91 -0.30
CA SER A 137 -3.61 5.27 -1.53
C SER A 137 -2.83 6.18 -2.48
N ASN A 138 -2.26 7.29 -2.01
CA ASN A 138 -1.45 8.14 -2.89
C ASN A 138 -0.27 8.83 -2.22
N GLY A 139 0.04 8.48 -0.98
CA GLY A 139 1.21 9.02 -0.29
C GLY A 139 2.52 8.70 -1.01
N ALA A 140 2.64 7.48 -1.53
CA ALA A 140 3.82 7.07 -2.31
C ALA A 140 4.01 7.97 -3.54
N CYS A 141 2.93 8.35 -4.22
CA CYS A 141 3.02 9.23 -5.40
C CYS A 141 3.62 10.60 -5.02
N LYS A 142 3.26 11.14 -3.85
CA LYS A 142 3.83 12.41 -3.38
C LYS A 142 5.35 12.31 -3.19
N VAL A 143 5.82 11.19 -2.63
CA VAL A 143 7.26 10.93 -2.45
C VAL A 143 7.97 10.84 -3.80
N ILE A 144 7.36 10.12 -4.76
CA ILE A 144 7.90 9.96 -6.12
C ILE A 144 7.98 11.32 -6.83
N ASP A 145 6.87 12.08 -6.80
CA ASP A 145 6.78 13.39 -7.46
C ASP A 145 7.78 14.40 -6.86
N ALA A 146 8.09 14.26 -5.57
CA ALA A 146 9.10 15.09 -4.90
C ALA A 146 10.54 14.67 -5.28
N GLY A 147 10.71 13.62 -6.07
CA GLY A 147 12.01 13.22 -6.63
C GLY A 147 12.83 12.29 -5.75
N HIS A 148 12.22 11.68 -4.74
CA HIS A 148 13.00 10.92 -3.76
C HIS A 148 13.41 9.52 -4.23
N LEU A 149 12.97 9.08 -5.43
CA LEU A 149 13.51 7.88 -6.05
C LEU A 149 14.69 8.13 -6.98
N ARG A 150 15.11 9.39 -7.15
CA ARG A 150 16.23 9.71 -8.05
C ARG A 150 17.50 8.97 -7.60
N ASN A 151 18.11 8.22 -8.51
CA ASN A 151 19.33 7.42 -8.33
C ASN A 151 19.16 6.25 -7.34
N VAL A 152 17.95 5.96 -6.88
CA VAL A 152 17.69 4.78 -6.04
C VAL A 152 17.61 3.55 -6.93
N GLN A 153 18.36 2.51 -6.59
CA GLN A 153 18.46 1.31 -7.43
C GLN A 153 17.50 0.20 -7.02
N ALA A 154 17.04 0.22 -5.77
CA ALA A 154 16.08 -0.75 -5.27
C ALA A 154 15.37 -0.18 -4.04
N ILE A 155 14.14 -0.63 -3.81
CA ILE A 155 13.38 -0.22 -2.63
C ILE A 155 12.84 -1.46 -1.91
N PHE A 156 12.86 -1.41 -0.58
CA PHE A 156 12.41 -2.48 0.30
C PHE A 156 11.38 -1.95 1.29
N GLY A 157 10.42 -2.79 1.62
CA GLY A 157 9.41 -2.48 2.62
C GLY A 157 8.76 -3.74 3.15
N MET A 158 7.85 -3.54 4.10
CA MET A 158 7.12 -4.65 4.70
C MET A 158 5.71 -4.25 5.09
N HIS A 159 4.87 -5.27 5.26
CA HIS A 159 3.66 -5.12 6.05
C HIS A 159 3.69 -6.13 7.19
N ASN A 160 3.29 -5.72 8.38
CA ASN A 160 3.06 -6.66 9.48
C ASN A 160 1.97 -7.65 9.07
N LYS A 161 2.07 -8.89 9.55
CA LYS A 161 1.06 -9.91 9.22
C LYS A 161 0.62 -10.57 10.55
N PRO A 162 -0.55 -10.18 11.05
CA PRO A 162 -0.95 -10.59 12.41
C PRO A 162 -1.19 -12.09 12.56
N ASP A 163 -1.59 -12.78 11.50
CA ASP A 163 -1.83 -14.23 11.54
C ASP A 163 -0.55 -15.06 11.40
N LEU A 164 0.60 -14.45 11.19
CA LEU A 164 1.88 -15.16 11.18
C LEU A 164 2.59 -14.98 12.52
N PRO A 165 3.21 -16.05 13.04
CA PRO A 165 3.97 -15.95 14.30
C PRO A 165 5.19 -15.03 14.17
N VAL A 166 5.56 -14.41 15.28
CA VAL A 166 6.86 -13.71 15.38
C VAL A 166 7.98 -14.68 15.00
N GLY A 167 8.93 -14.23 14.19
CA GLY A 167 10.01 -15.07 13.67
C GLY A 167 9.69 -15.71 12.33
N THR A 168 8.47 -15.51 11.81
CA THR A 168 8.05 -15.98 10.48
C THR A 168 8.03 -14.80 9.53
N ILE A 169 8.50 -15.02 8.30
CA ILE A 169 8.49 -14.01 7.25
C ILE A 169 7.87 -14.60 5.98
N GLY A 170 6.96 -13.86 5.38
CA GLY A 170 6.34 -14.22 4.11
C GLY A 170 7.07 -13.56 2.96
N ILE A 171 7.66 -14.35 2.07
CA ILE A 171 8.44 -13.85 0.94
C ILE A 171 7.93 -14.54 -0.33
N LYS A 172 7.63 -13.74 -1.35
CA LYS A 172 7.13 -14.29 -2.61
C LYS A 172 7.52 -13.36 -3.77
N ASP A 173 8.08 -13.92 -4.84
CA ASP A 173 8.31 -13.16 -6.07
C ASP A 173 6.99 -12.97 -6.82
N GLY A 174 6.94 -11.93 -7.65
CA GLY A 174 5.73 -11.58 -8.39
C GLY A 174 4.64 -10.98 -7.49
N PRO A 175 3.37 -11.20 -7.84
CA PRO A 175 2.27 -10.52 -7.14
C PRO A 175 2.12 -10.96 -5.68
N LEU A 176 2.05 -9.99 -4.76
CA LEU A 176 1.88 -10.22 -3.32
C LEU A 176 0.59 -9.60 -2.78
N MET A 177 0.26 -8.37 -3.22
CA MET A 177 -0.95 -7.67 -2.79
C MET A 177 -1.66 -7.12 -4.03
N ALA A 178 -2.99 -7.09 -3.98
CA ALA A 178 -3.80 -6.77 -5.16
C ALA A 178 -3.71 -5.30 -5.56
N GLY A 179 -3.81 -5.04 -6.86
CA GLY A 179 -4.14 -3.73 -7.36
C GLY A 179 -5.59 -3.38 -7.00
N VAL A 180 -5.84 -2.11 -6.72
CA VAL A 180 -7.15 -1.62 -6.24
C VAL A 180 -7.61 -0.49 -7.14
N ASP A 181 -8.77 -0.69 -7.77
CA ASP A 181 -9.41 0.35 -8.57
C ASP A 181 -10.85 0.51 -8.11
N ARG A 182 -11.45 1.66 -8.45
CA ARG A 182 -12.83 2.00 -8.12
C ARG A 182 -13.56 2.42 -9.37
N PHE A 183 -14.88 2.21 -9.41
CA PHE A 183 -15.67 2.70 -10.52
C PHE A 183 -17.02 3.24 -10.04
N GLU A 184 -17.58 4.14 -10.85
CA GLU A 184 -18.92 4.69 -10.69
C GLU A 184 -19.64 4.64 -12.05
N ILE A 185 -20.94 4.32 -12.02
CA ILE A 185 -21.78 4.34 -13.21
C ILE A 185 -23.05 5.10 -12.86
N GLU A 186 -23.29 6.21 -13.56
CA GLU A 186 -24.57 6.91 -13.51
C GLU A 186 -25.42 6.40 -14.66
N ILE A 187 -26.68 6.09 -14.40
CA ILE A 187 -27.62 5.56 -15.39
C ILE A 187 -28.81 6.52 -15.41
N HIS A 188 -29.05 7.13 -16.56
CA HIS A 188 -30.11 8.12 -16.75
C HIS A 188 -31.19 7.53 -17.65
N GLY A 189 -32.37 7.42 -17.10
CA GLY A 189 -33.59 7.01 -17.80
C GLY A 189 -34.58 8.15 -17.95
N VAL A 190 -35.84 7.81 -17.98
CA VAL A 190 -36.96 8.78 -18.01
C VAL A 190 -37.99 8.34 -16.97
N GLY A 191 -38.18 9.18 -15.95
CA GLY A 191 -39.11 8.90 -14.86
C GLY A 191 -40.54 8.90 -15.34
N THR A 192 -41.38 8.06 -14.71
CA THR A 192 -42.80 7.97 -15.05
C THR A 192 -43.57 7.30 -13.90
N HIS A 193 -44.89 7.31 -14.00
CA HIS A 193 -45.77 6.56 -13.09
C HIS A 193 -45.49 5.06 -13.24
N ALA A 194 -45.30 4.36 -12.14
CA ALA A 194 -44.92 2.93 -12.17
C ALA A 194 -45.92 2.05 -12.94
N ALA A 195 -47.17 2.46 -13.03
CA ALA A 195 -48.22 1.74 -13.79
C ALA A 195 -48.22 2.07 -15.30
N VAL A 196 -47.37 3.02 -15.75
CA VAL A 196 -47.25 3.44 -17.15
C VAL A 196 -45.79 3.39 -17.60
N PRO A 197 -45.16 2.20 -17.54
CA PRO A 197 -43.72 2.09 -17.80
C PRO A 197 -43.34 2.41 -19.23
N ASP A 198 -44.24 2.25 -20.17
CA ASP A 198 -44.03 2.55 -21.59
C ASP A 198 -43.88 4.06 -21.87
N ALA A 199 -44.25 4.91 -20.92
CA ALA A 199 -44.05 6.37 -21.02
C ALA A 199 -42.65 6.80 -20.51
N GLY A 200 -41.85 5.87 -19.98
CA GLY A 200 -40.53 6.16 -19.42
C GLY A 200 -39.46 5.24 -19.95
N VAL A 201 -38.28 5.35 -19.36
CA VAL A 201 -37.12 4.44 -19.58
C VAL A 201 -36.56 4.11 -18.19
N ASP A 202 -36.63 2.86 -17.82
CA ASP A 202 -36.41 2.42 -16.43
C ASP A 202 -34.92 2.21 -16.09
N PRO A 203 -34.29 3.10 -15.29
CA PRO A 203 -32.90 2.92 -14.93
C PRO A 203 -32.68 1.81 -13.89
N ILE A 204 -33.73 1.38 -13.16
CA ILE A 204 -33.59 0.27 -12.20
C ILE A 204 -33.41 -1.04 -12.96
N VAL A 205 -34.18 -1.28 -13.99
CA VAL A 205 -34.04 -2.48 -14.84
C VAL A 205 -32.67 -2.46 -15.50
N ALA A 206 -32.24 -1.31 -16.05
CA ALA A 206 -30.95 -1.18 -16.69
C ALA A 206 -29.78 -1.44 -15.70
N SER A 207 -29.89 -0.90 -14.47
CA SER A 207 -28.91 -1.14 -13.41
C SER A 207 -28.76 -2.62 -13.10
N SER A 208 -29.90 -3.31 -12.96
CA SER A 208 -29.93 -4.74 -12.66
C SER A 208 -29.20 -5.54 -13.75
N GLN A 209 -29.47 -5.21 -15.02
CA GLN A 209 -28.83 -5.86 -16.16
C GLN A 209 -27.32 -5.57 -16.18
N ILE A 210 -26.91 -4.34 -15.90
CA ILE A 210 -25.49 -3.95 -15.85
C ILE A 210 -24.79 -4.75 -14.74
N VAL A 211 -25.36 -4.82 -13.53
CA VAL A 211 -24.78 -5.58 -12.40
C VAL A 211 -24.53 -7.04 -12.82
N MET A 212 -25.54 -7.67 -13.43
CA MET A 212 -25.45 -9.07 -13.86
C MET A 212 -24.42 -9.24 -15.00
N ALA A 213 -24.45 -8.35 -15.98
CA ALA A 213 -23.56 -8.45 -17.14
C ALA A 213 -22.08 -8.22 -16.76
N LEU A 214 -21.80 -7.33 -15.79
CA LEU A 214 -20.44 -7.09 -15.32
C LEU A 214 -19.79 -8.35 -14.72
N GLN A 215 -20.58 -9.30 -14.20
CA GLN A 215 -20.07 -10.56 -13.67
C GLN A 215 -19.38 -11.39 -14.77
N THR A 216 -19.75 -11.19 -16.03
CA THR A 216 -19.14 -11.92 -17.16
C THR A 216 -17.69 -11.49 -17.42
N ILE A 217 -17.26 -10.35 -16.90
CA ILE A 217 -15.86 -9.94 -17.05
C ILE A 217 -14.96 -11.03 -16.46
N VAL A 218 -15.16 -11.39 -15.19
CA VAL A 218 -14.32 -12.40 -14.53
C VAL A 218 -14.65 -13.80 -15.06
N SER A 219 -15.92 -14.13 -15.23
CA SER A 219 -16.31 -15.50 -15.58
C SER A 219 -16.06 -15.85 -17.06
N ARG A 220 -15.97 -14.87 -17.98
CA ARG A 220 -15.89 -15.15 -19.45
C ARG A 220 -14.81 -14.36 -20.19
N ASN A 221 -14.19 -13.34 -19.59
CA ASN A 221 -13.24 -12.48 -20.31
C ASN A 221 -11.84 -12.47 -19.71
N ILE A 222 -11.69 -12.99 -18.50
CA ILE A 222 -10.39 -13.11 -17.82
C ILE A 222 -10.00 -14.59 -17.83
N SER A 223 -8.73 -14.87 -18.08
CA SER A 223 -8.21 -16.25 -18.05
C SER A 223 -8.46 -16.89 -16.70
N SER A 224 -8.85 -18.15 -16.69
CA SER A 224 -9.04 -18.91 -15.45
C SER A 224 -7.76 -19.06 -14.62
N SER A 225 -6.59 -18.80 -15.21
CA SER A 225 -5.32 -18.80 -14.49
C SER A 225 -5.01 -17.45 -13.82
N GLN A 226 -5.84 -16.44 -14.04
CA GLN A 226 -5.63 -15.10 -13.49
C GLN A 226 -6.76 -14.77 -12.51
N ASN A 227 -6.38 -14.15 -11.40
CA ASN A 227 -7.35 -13.78 -10.35
C ASN A 227 -7.76 -12.31 -10.50
N ALA A 228 -9.06 -12.09 -10.54
CA ALA A 228 -9.64 -10.75 -10.58
C ALA A 228 -10.97 -10.76 -9.85
N VAL A 229 -11.30 -9.62 -9.24
CA VAL A 229 -12.62 -9.40 -8.63
C VAL A 229 -13.18 -8.11 -9.21
N VAL A 230 -14.45 -8.16 -9.63
CA VAL A 230 -15.23 -6.97 -10.02
C VAL A 230 -16.50 -7.02 -9.20
N SER A 231 -16.61 -6.12 -8.22
CA SER A 231 -17.76 -6.12 -7.30
C SER A 231 -18.51 -4.79 -7.39
N VAL A 232 -19.81 -4.85 -7.63
CA VAL A 232 -20.71 -3.70 -7.41
C VAL A 232 -21.06 -3.73 -5.93
N THR A 233 -20.74 -2.66 -5.22
CA THR A 233 -20.88 -2.61 -3.76
C THR A 233 -21.94 -1.62 -3.30
N ASN A 234 -22.43 -0.80 -4.21
CA ASN A 234 -23.40 0.24 -3.89
C ASN A 234 -24.35 0.43 -5.07
N ILE A 235 -25.65 0.51 -4.79
CA ILE A 235 -26.68 0.77 -5.79
C ILE A 235 -27.74 1.68 -5.17
N HIS A 236 -28.04 2.78 -5.83
CA HIS A 236 -29.09 3.72 -5.40
C HIS A 236 -30.00 4.04 -6.55
N ALA A 237 -31.32 3.89 -6.34
CA ALA A 237 -32.34 4.25 -7.32
C ALA A 237 -33.69 4.41 -6.64
N GLY A 238 -34.41 5.45 -7.00
CA GLY A 238 -35.78 5.65 -6.56
C GLY A 238 -35.90 6.16 -5.12
N ASN A 239 -37.12 6.60 -4.79
CA ASN A 239 -37.42 7.11 -3.45
C ASN A 239 -38.86 6.81 -3.01
N THR A 240 -39.66 6.14 -3.87
CA THR A 240 -41.05 5.76 -3.54
C THR A 240 -41.48 4.56 -4.39
N TRP A 241 -42.53 3.88 -3.94
CA TRP A 241 -42.97 2.60 -4.52
C TRP A 241 -43.69 2.73 -5.85
N ASN A 242 -44.25 3.91 -6.19
CA ASN A 242 -45.14 4.07 -7.33
C ASN A 242 -44.57 4.99 -8.42
N VAL A 243 -43.28 5.27 -8.42
CA VAL A 243 -42.61 6.10 -9.43
C VAL A 243 -41.37 5.39 -9.96
N ILE A 244 -41.23 5.27 -11.27
CA ILE A 244 -39.99 4.89 -11.92
C ILE A 244 -39.09 6.12 -11.88
N PRO A 245 -37.85 6.03 -11.29
CA PRO A 245 -37.01 7.21 -11.14
C PRO A 245 -36.34 7.61 -12.46
N GLU A 246 -35.78 8.82 -12.49
CA GLU A 246 -34.99 9.30 -13.63
C GLU A 246 -33.55 8.79 -13.63
N LYS A 247 -33.06 8.38 -12.46
CA LYS A 247 -31.62 8.10 -12.31
C LYS A 247 -31.38 6.92 -11.36
N ALA A 248 -30.34 6.16 -11.68
CA ALA A 248 -29.74 5.19 -10.77
C ALA A 248 -28.23 5.39 -10.77
N THR A 249 -27.57 4.98 -9.69
CA THR A 249 -26.10 5.01 -9.59
C THR A 249 -25.61 3.68 -9.07
N LEU A 250 -24.48 3.23 -9.62
CA LEU A 250 -23.75 2.05 -9.17
C LEU A 250 -22.33 2.48 -8.82
N GLU A 251 -21.74 1.83 -7.82
CA GLU A 251 -20.35 2.06 -7.41
C GLU A 251 -19.75 0.72 -7.03
N GLY A 252 -18.45 0.57 -7.28
CA GLY A 252 -17.80 -0.69 -6.94
C GLY A 252 -16.31 -0.63 -6.98
N THR A 253 -15.72 -1.80 -6.79
CA THR A 253 -14.27 -1.95 -6.70
C THR A 253 -13.79 -3.11 -7.57
N ILE A 254 -12.53 -3.00 -7.98
CA ILE A 254 -11.84 -4.01 -8.77
C ILE A 254 -10.55 -4.38 -8.04
N ARG A 255 -10.23 -5.68 -8.02
CA ARG A 255 -8.97 -6.20 -7.50
C ARG A 255 -8.31 -7.04 -8.58
N THR A 256 -7.01 -6.82 -8.81
CA THR A 256 -6.25 -7.57 -9.82
C THR A 256 -4.82 -7.80 -9.33
N PHE A 257 -4.19 -8.86 -9.85
CA PHE A 257 -2.78 -9.15 -9.54
C PHE A 257 -1.86 -8.93 -10.75
N GLN A 258 -2.37 -9.14 -11.97
CA GLN A 258 -1.57 -9.00 -13.18
C GLN A 258 -1.89 -7.66 -13.87
N ALA A 259 -0.85 -6.96 -14.30
CA ALA A 259 -1.00 -5.67 -14.99
C ALA A 259 -1.84 -5.82 -16.26
N GLU A 260 -1.61 -6.86 -17.05
CA GLU A 260 -2.35 -7.14 -18.27
C GLU A 260 -3.85 -7.28 -18.01
N THR A 261 -4.23 -8.00 -16.95
CA THR A 261 -5.64 -8.16 -16.56
C THR A 261 -6.24 -6.81 -16.19
N ARG A 262 -5.52 -6.05 -15.36
CA ARG A 262 -5.96 -4.73 -14.88
C ARG A 262 -6.24 -3.78 -16.04
N GLU A 263 -5.34 -3.75 -17.03
CA GLU A 263 -5.45 -2.86 -18.19
C GLU A 263 -6.67 -3.15 -19.06
N LYS A 264 -7.11 -4.41 -19.14
CA LYS A 264 -8.24 -4.83 -19.96
C LYS A 264 -9.60 -4.46 -19.35
N ILE A 265 -9.71 -4.40 -18.03
CA ILE A 265 -11.01 -4.32 -17.35
C ILE A 265 -11.80 -3.05 -17.70
N PRO A 266 -11.22 -1.84 -17.71
CA PRO A 266 -12.01 -0.64 -18.04
C PRO A 266 -12.71 -0.73 -19.41
N ALA A 267 -12.00 -1.20 -20.43
CA ALA A 267 -12.58 -1.35 -21.78
C ALA A 267 -13.69 -2.41 -21.82
N LEU A 268 -13.51 -3.51 -21.07
CA LEU A 268 -14.55 -4.55 -20.95
C LEU A 268 -15.78 -4.00 -20.25
N MET A 269 -15.61 -3.22 -19.17
CA MET A 269 -16.72 -2.58 -18.47
C MET A 269 -17.47 -1.63 -19.39
N GLU A 270 -16.74 -0.76 -20.08
CA GLU A 270 -17.33 0.23 -21.00
C GLU A 270 -18.15 -0.45 -22.09
N ARG A 271 -17.63 -1.52 -22.67
CA ARG A 271 -18.34 -2.30 -23.71
C ARG A 271 -19.65 -2.88 -23.16
N ILE A 272 -19.62 -3.46 -21.97
CA ILE A 272 -20.80 -4.08 -21.33
C ILE A 272 -21.83 -3.00 -21.00
N ILE A 273 -21.39 -1.90 -20.36
CA ILE A 273 -22.27 -0.79 -19.96
C ILE A 273 -22.97 -0.21 -21.21
N LYS A 274 -22.18 0.04 -22.26
CA LYS A 274 -22.74 0.56 -23.52
C LYS A 274 -23.73 -0.41 -24.14
N GLY A 275 -23.42 -1.71 -24.17
CA GLY A 275 -24.31 -2.72 -24.75
C GLY A 275 -25.66 -2.77 -24.06
N VAL A 276 -25.68 -2.77 -22.73
CA VAL A 276 -26.91 -2.76 -21.95
C VAL A 276 -27.65 -1.42 -22.15
N SER A 277 -26.92 -0.31 -22.15
CA SER A 277 -27.50 1.03 -22.34
C SER A 277 -28.23 1.13 -23.67
N ASP A 278 -27.59 0.67 -24.74
CA ASP A 278 -28.18 0.67 -26.10
C ASP A 278 -29.42 -0.23 -26.13
N ALA A 279 -29.36 -1.41 -25.51
CA ALA A 279 -30.45 -2.37 -25.52
C ALA A 279 -31.70 -1.86 -24.77
N LEU A 280 -31.49 -1.11 -23.70
CA LEU A 280 -32.60 -0.67 -22.81
C LEU A 280 -32.91 0.83 -22.94
N GLY A 281 -32.22 1.56 -23.79
CA GLY A 281 -32.51 2.95 -24.11
C GLY A 281 -32.11 3.96 -23.03
N VAL A 282 -31.26 3.58 -22.08
CA VAL A 282 -30.75 4.51 -21.06
C VAL A 282 -29.48 5.21 -21.55
N LYS A 283 -29.12 6.31 -20.90
CA LYS A 283 -27.84 6.97 -21.10
C LYS A 283 -26.98 6.70 -19.88
N THR A 284 -25.69 6.44 -20.08
CA THR A 284 -24.81 6.12 -18.97
C THR A 284 -23.57 7.01 -18.98
N LYS A 285 -23.04 7.26 -17.78
CA LYS A 285 -21.76 7.93 -17.58
C LYS A 285 -20.92 7.02 -16.70
N PHE A 286 -19.81 6.52 -17.27
CA PHE A 286 -18.89 5.62 -16.58
C PHE A 286 -17.65 6.39 -16.19
N ARG A 287 -17.23 6.24 -14.92
CA ARG A 287 -15.99 6.79 -14.38
C ARG A 287 -15.18 5.66 -13.78
N PHE A 288 -13.91 5.61 -14.15
CA PHE A 288 -12.96 4.64 -13.62
C PHE A 288 -11.87 5.41 -12.88
N TYR A 289 -11.62 5.04 -11.62
CA TYR A 289 -10.61 5.66 -10.77
C TYR A 289 -9.50 4.65 -10.52
N SER A 290 -8.35 4.90 -11.12
CA SER A 290 -7.19 4.02 -11.01
C SER A 290 -6.49 4.28 -9.67
N GLY A 291 -6.40 3.26 -8.83
CA GLY A 291 -5.68 3.29 -7.55
C GLY A 291 -4.32 2.60 -7.66
N PRO A 292 -3.76 2.14 -6.54
CA PRO A 292 -2.45 1.51 -6.57
C PRO A 292 -2.47 0.21 -7.38
N PRO A 293 -1.42 -0.03 -8.18
CA PRO A 293 -1.26 -1.33 -8.86
C PRO A 293 -0.96 -2.44 -7.86
N ALA A 294 -0.87 -3.67 -8.32
CA ALA A 294 -0.48 -4.79 -7.47
C ALA A 294 0.96 -4.60 -6.97
N VAL A 295 1.21 -4.95 -5.72
CA VAL A 295 2.59 -5.14 -5.24
C VAL A 295 3.15 -6.32 -6.01
N HIS A 296 4.19 -6.07 -6.79
CA HIS A 296 4.82 -7.06 -7.66
C HIS A 296 6.32 -7.10 -7.37
N ASN A 297 6.77 -8.14 -6.70
CA ASN A 297 8.13 -8.24 -6.21
C ASN A 297 9.10 -8.68 -7.31
N ASP A 298 10.22 -7.94 -7.41
CA ASP A 298 11.32 -8.28 -8.30
C ASP A 298 11.98 -9.60 -7.86
N LYS A 299 12.21 -10.49 -8.82
CA LYS A 299 12.76 -11.83 -8.54
C LYS A 299 14.13 -11.78 -7.86
N ALA A 300 15.06 -10.96 -8.38
CA ALA A 300 16.42 -10.89 -7.84
C ALA A 300 16.41 -10.32 -6.41
N LEU A 301 15.58 -9.32 -6.15
CA LEU A 301 15.44 -8.74 -4.81
C LEU A 301 14.73 -9.70 -3.85
N THR A 302 13.79 -10.50 -4.35
CA THR A 302 13.12 -11.55 -3.56
C THR A 302 14.12 -12.63 -3.15
N ASP A 303 15.01 -13.03 -4.07
CA ASP A 303 16.07 -14.00 -3.77
C ASP A 303 17.02 -13.43 -2.70
N LEU A 304 17.38 -12.15 -2.79
CA LEU A 304 18.21 -11.47 -1.79
C LEU A 304 17.51 -11.43 -0.42
N SER A 305 16.23 -11.10 -0.41
CA SER A 305 15.38 -11.09 0.79
C SER A 305 15.37 -12.46 1.47
N THR A 306 15.25 -13.52 0.66
CA THR A 306 15.26 -14.91 1.14
C THR A 306 16.62 -15.27 1.76
N GLN A 307 17.71 -14.88 1.11
CA GLN A 307 19.08 -15.12 1.65
C GLN A 307 19.26 -14.49 3.03
N VAL A 308 18.78 -13.25 3.21
CA VAL A 308 18.89 -12.55 4.50
C VAL A 308 18.04 -13.25 5.56
N ALA A 309 16.82 -13.60 5.23
CA ALA A 309 15.91 -14.31 6.15
C ALA A 309 16.52 -15.66 6.58
N THR A 310 17.12 -16.39 5.63
CA THR A 310 17.80 -17.67 5.90
C THR A 310 18.97 -17.45 6.87
N LYS A 311 19.79 -16.43 6.62
CA LYS A 311 20.93 -16.11 7.50
C LYS A 311 20.48 -15.79 8.93
N MET A 312 19.32 -15.19 9.08
CA MET A 312 18.74 -14.87 10.40
C MET A 312 17.97 -16.03 11.03
N ASN A 313 17.92 -17.18 10.36
CA ASN A 313 17.15 -18.37 10.80
C ASN A 313 15.66 -18.07 11.00
N LEU A 314 15.09 -17.20 10.17
CA LEU A 314 13.65 -16.94 10.20
C LEU A 314 12.91 -18.10 9.53
N ASN A 315 11.70 -18.35 10.00
CA ASN A 315 10.81 -19.29 9.36
C ASN A 315 10.22 -18.65 8.09
N ILE A 316 10.67 -19.11 6.91
CA ILE A 316 10.29 -18.50 5.63
C ILE A 316 9.09 -19.27 5.05
N ILE A 317 8.02 -18.53 4.74
CA ILE A 317 6.87 -19.09 4.04
C ILE A 317 6.63 -18.33 2.73
N SER A 318 5.96 -19.01 1.79
CA SER A 318 5.44 -18.35 0.58
C SER A 318 3.98 -18.00 0.87
N PRO A 319 3.65 -16.74 1.14
CA PRO A 319 2.29 -16.40 1.52
C PRO A 319 1.33 -16.45 0.33
N SER A 320 0.06 -16.71 0.61
CA SER A 320 -0.99 -16.47 -0.37
C SER A 320 -1.10 -14.97 -0.63
N PRO A 321 -1.26 -14.54 -1.89
CA PRO A 321 -1.42 -13.12 -2.17
C PRO A 321 -2.63 -12.52 -1.44
N SER A 322 -2.44 -11.32 -0.91
CA SER A 322 -3.50 -10.60 -0.19
C SER A 322 -4.36 -9.79 -1.16
N MET A 323 -5.66 -9.73 -0.91
CA MET A 323 -6.58 -8.87 -1.67
C MET A 323 -6.55 -7.41 -1.20
N ALA A 324 -5.84 -7.10 -0.12
CA ALA A 324 -5.63 -5.71 0.32
C ALA A 324 -4.70 -4.98 -0.64
N GLY A 325 -4.92 -3.67 -0.79
CA GLY A 325 -4.05 -2.81 -1.57
C GLY A 325 -2.88 -2.28 -0.75
N GLU A 326 -1.86 -1.76 -1.44
CA GLU A 326 -0.68 -1.19 -0.78
C GLU A 326 0.01 -0.24 -1.75
N ASP A 327 0.15 1.03 -1.39
CA ASP A 327 0.68 2.03 -2.30
C ASP A 327 2.19 1.96 -2.51
N PHE A 328 2.90 1.11 -1.75
CA PHE A 328 4.30 0.73 -2.05
C PHE A 328 4.43 0.30 -3.52
N SER A 329 3.40 -0.27 -4.09
CA SER A 329 3.34 -0.71 -5.48
C SER A 329 3.67 0.39 -6.48
N PHE A 330 3.39 1.66 -6.15
CA PHE A 330 3.77 2.78 -7.03
C PHE A 330 5.29 2.91 -7.16
N TYR A 331 6.04 2.70 -6.07
CA TYR A 331 7.51 2.69 -6.15
C TYR A 331 8.00 1.61 -7.09
N GLN A 332 7.32 0.44 -7.07
CA GLN A 332 7.70 -0.70 -7.91
C GLN A 332 7.40 -0.49 -9.40
N GLN A 333 6.59 0.51 -9.74
CA GLN A 333 6.41 0.92 -11.13
C GLN A 333 7.61 1.72 -11.64
N GLU A 334 8.38 2.32 -10.73
CA GLU A 334 9.51 3.19 -11.06
C GLU A 334 10.86 2.47 -10.94
N ILE A 335 11.03 1.65 -9.91
CA ILE A 335 12.29 0.95 -9.64
C ILE A 335 12.01 -0.46 -9.11
N PRO A 336 12.98 -1.39 -9.22
CA PRO A 336 12.79 -2.72 -8.63
C PRO A 336 12.55 -2.63 -7.12
N GLY A 337 11.60 -3.42 -6.62
CA GLY A 337 11.29 -3.44 -5.20
C GLY A 337 10.93 -4.83 -4.70
N SER A 338 11.14 -5.03 -3.41
CA SER A 338 10.72 -6.24 -2.72
C SER A 338 10.02 -5.87 -1.41
N PHE A 339 8.85 -6.43 -1.22
CA PHE A 339 7.95 -6.19 -0.09
C PHE A 339 7.67 -7.55 0.56
N VAL A 340 7.79 -7.61 1.88
CA VAL A 340 7.63 -8.87 2.62
C VAL A 340 6.53 -8.72 3.67
N PHE A 341 5.99 -9.84 4.12
CA PHE A 341 5.11 -9.90 5.29
C PHE A 341 5.95 -10.32 6.50
N MET A 342 5.90 -9.53 7.56
CA MET A 342 6.61 -9.83 8.80
C MET A 342 5.62 -10.29 9.86
N GLY A 343 5.78 -11.51 10.37
CA GLY A 343 4.89 -12.07 11.38
C GLY A 343 4.93 -11.30 12.68
N THR A 344 3.76 -11.00 13.23
CA THR A 344 3.62 -10.21 14.44
C THR A 344 2.73 -10.85 15.51
N SER A 345 2.29 -12.10 15.30
CA SER A 345 1.46 -12.82 16.29
C SER A 345 0.33 -11.95 16.84
N GLY A 346 -0.37 -11.24 15.95
CA GLY A 346 -1.46 -10.35 16.35
C GLY A 346 -2.74 -11.10 16.70
N THR A 347 -3.65 -10.41 17.34
CA THR A 347 -4.90 -11.01 17.81
C THR A 347 -6.05 -10.87 16.81
N HIS A 348 -6.00 -9.87 15.95
CA HIS A 348 -7.08 -9.52 15.01
C HIS A 348 -6.48 -9.08 13.68
N GLU A 349 -7.30 -9.08 12.64
CA GLU A 349 -6.91 -8.62 11.31
C GLU A 349 -6.74 -7.09 11.29
N TRP A 350 -6.03 -6.57 10.29
CA TRP A 350 -5.88 -5.14 10.04
C TRP A 350 -7.24 -4.44 10.05
N HIS A 351 -7.27 -3.20 10.51
CA HIS A 351 -8.44 -2.32 10.60
C HIS A 351 -9.47 -2.74 11.66
N HIS A 352 -9.18 -3.79 12.45
CA HIS A 352 -10.06 -4.18 13.56
C HIS A 352 -9.79 -3.27 14.78
N PRO A 353 -10.84 -2.80 15.48
CA PRO A 353 -10.64 -1.94 16.68
C PRO A 353 -9.82 -2.57 17.81
N ALA A 354 -9.73 -3.90 17.85
CA ALA A 354 -8.93 -4.62 18.85
C ALA A 354 -7.62 -5.19 18.27
N PHE A 355 -7.17 -4.70 17.12
CA PHE A 355 -5.91 -5.10 16.48
C PHE A 355 -4.73 -4.88 17.41
N THR A 356 -3.85 -5.89 17.54
CA THR A 356 -2.61 -5.80 18.32
C THR A 356 -1.44 -6.42 17.57
N ILE A 357 -0.24 -6.08 18.01
CA ILE A 357 1.03 -6.59 17.49
C ILE A 357 1.88 -7.04 18.68
N ASN A 358 2.56 -8.17 18.55
CA ASN A 358 3.57 -8.58 19.51
C ASN A 358 4.88 -7.84 19.21
N GLU A 359 5.31 -7.01 20.15
CA GLU A 359 6.48 -6.12 20.00
C GLU A 359 7.81 -6.87 19.89
N GLU A 360 7.84 -8.19 20.18
CA GLU A 360 9.03 -9.02 19.95
C GLU A 360 9.43 -9.05 18.47
N ALA A 361 8.52 -8.70 17.55
CA ALA A 361 8.81 -8.59 16.12
C ALA A 361 9.65 -7.36 15.77
N LEU A 362 9.71 -6.33 16.65
CA LEU A 362 10.45 -5.09 16.37
C LEU A 362 11.95 -5.32 16.13
N PRO A 363 12.70 -5.96 17.06
CA PRO A 363 14.13 -6.15 16.82
C PRO A 363 14.44 -7.05 15.62
N ILE A 364 13.60 -8.05 15.37
CA ILE A 364 13.75 -8.95 14.22
C ILE A 364 13.64 -8.13 12.92
N SER A 365 12.60 -7.31 12.82
CA SER A 365 12.34 -6.50 11.63
C SER A 365 13.45 -5.46 11.41
N ALA A 366 13.90 -4.79 12.48
CA ALA A 366 14.96 -3.80 12.39
C ALA A 366 16.26 -4.40 11.86
N GLU A 367 16.70 -5.54 12.41
CA GLU A 367 17.91 -6.20 11.96
C GLU A 367 17.76 -6.79 10.56
N TYR A 368 16.61 -7.34 10.23
CA TYR A 368 16.34 -7.88 8.90
C TYR A 368 16.59 -6.82 7.83
N PHE A 369 16.01 -5.62 7.98
CA PHE A 369 16.15 -4.56 7.00
C PHE A 369 17.55 -3.96 7.00
N ALA A 370 18.25 -3.95 8.14
CA ALA A 370 19.65 -3.51 8.18
C ALA A 370 20.53 -4.45 7.34
N LEU A 371 20.41 -5.76 7.56
CA LEU A 371 21.17 -6.75 6.80
C LEU A 371 20.79 -6.74 5.31
N LEU A 372 19.50 -6.56 5.02
CA LEU A 372 19.01 -6.52 3.64
C LEU A 372 19.60 -5.31 2.89
N ALA A 373 19.59 -4.15 3.51
CA ALA A 373 20.16 -2.93 2.91
C ALA A 373 21.68 -3.07 2.68
N GLU A 374 22.41 -3.59 3.67
CA GLU A 374 23.85 -3.84 3.55
C GLU A 374 24.14 -4.79 2.38
N ARG A 375 23.39 -5.89 2.28
CA ARG A 375 23.57 -6.88 1.20
C ARG A 375 23.24 -6.28 -0.15
N ALA A 376 22.17 -5.50 -0.23
CA ALA A 376 21.75 -4.85 -1.48
C ALA A 376 22.83 -3.87 -1.95
N LEU A 377 23.35 -3.01 -1.08
CA LEU A 377 24.44 -2.08 -1.41
C LEU A 377 25.66 -2.83 -1.95
N LYS A 378 26.02 -3.92 -1.30
CA LYS A 378 27.15 -4.74 -1.72
C LYS A 378 26.92 -5.35 -3.12
N GLN A 379 25.71 -5.84 -3.37
CA GLN A 379 25.35 -6.44 -4.66
C GLN A 379 25.39 -5.39 -5.80
N PHE A 380 24.87 -4.19 -5.55
CA PHE A 380 24.85 -3.13 -6.55
C PHE A 380 26.23 -2.48 -6.74
N SER A 381 27.13 -2.51 -5.76
CA SER A 381 28.51 -2.06 -5.90
C SER A 381 29.32 -2.92 -6.87
N UNK A 382 28.87 -4.01 -7.00
CA UNK A 382 29.44 -4.90 -7.78
C UNK A 382 29.10 -4.84 -9.17
N LYS A 383 28.04 -4.29 -9.47
CA LYS A 383 27.55 -4.11 -10.85
C LYS A 383 27.95 -2.73 -11.37
N LYS A 384 28.44 -2.66 -12.60
CA LYS A 384 28.72 -1.38 -13.27
C LYS A 384 27.41 -0.61 -13.47
N PRO A 385 27.41 0.73 -13.34
CA PRO A 385 26.17 1.49 -13.54
C PRO A 385 25.62 1.25 -14.95
N VAL A 386 24.37 0.83 -15.03
CA VAL A 386 23.62 0.80 -16.28
C VAL A 386 23.24 2.25 -16.58
N GLN A 387 23.71 2.77 -17.71
CA GLN A 387 23.27 4.09 -18.15
C GLN A 387 21.75 4.07 -18.32
N SER A 388 21.05 4.83 -17.52
CA SER A 388 19.60 4.95 -17.58
C SER A 388 19.19 5.60 -18.91
N ALA A 389 18.48 4.86 -19.74
CA ALA A 389 17.76 5.46 -20.86
C ALA A 389 16.50 6.11 -20.29
N SER A 390 16.58 7.40 -20.06
CA SER A 390 15.42 8.17 -19.61
C SER A 390 14.49 8.42 -20.82
N GLN A 391 13.42 7.68 -20.90
CA GLN A 391 12.28 8.07 -21.74
C GLN A 391 11.01 7.84 -20.92
N HIS A 392 10.53 8.88 -20.29
CA HIS A 392 9.21 8.86 -19.67
C HIS A 392 8.20 9.52 -20.60
N PRO A 393 7.12 8.85 -20.95
CA PRO A 393 5.98 9.57 -21.54
C PRO A 393 5.30 10.40 -20.43
N GLU A 394 4.98 11.61 -20.77
CA GLU A 394 4.26 12.52 -19.86
C GLU A 394 2.94 11.88 -19.39
N ARG A 395 2.76 11.79 -18.07
CA ARG A 395 1.47 11.38 -17.49
C ARG A 395 0.49 12.53 -17.64
N LEU A 396 -0.47 12.36 -18.53
CA LEU A 396 -1.57 13.32 -18.64
C LEU A 396 -2.57 13.04 -17.51
N PHE A 397 -2.55 13.88 -16.49
CA PHE A 397 -3.62 13.89 -15.49
C PHE A 397 -4.77 14.72 -16.05
N LEU A 398 -5.83 14.06 -16.43
CA LEU A 398 -7.07 14.76 -16.72
C LEU A 398 -7.82 14.96 -15.41
N LEU A 399 -7.62 16.14 -14.83
CA LEU A 399 -8.48 16.65 -13.77
C LEU A 399 -9.74 17.24 -14.42
N SER A 400 -10.86 16.56 -14.33
CA SER A 400 -12.19 17.16 -14.52
C SER A 400 -13.26 16.30 -13.88
#